data_47986b1873dc206eea7a34ccb31daf12
#
_entry.id   47986b1873dc206eea7a34ccb31daf12
#
_cell.length_a   1.000
_cell.length_b   1.000
_cell.length_c   1.000
_cell.angle_alpha   90.00
_cell.angle_beta   90.00
_cell.angle_gamma   90.00
#
_symmetry.space_group_name_H-M   'P 1'
#
loop_
_entity.id
_entity.type
_entity.pdbx_description
1 polymer ?
#
loop_
_entity_poly.entity_id
_entity_poly.type
_entity_poly.pdbx_seq_one_letter_code
_entity_poly.pdbx_strand_id
1 'polypeptide(L)'
;MGCGKLLEVLRTAGPIITYILDEKNQGGGILCVAGPKTGLTILLSIFGCLNATDHGEYMLFAQEKAVRLARNITDFSSFQTRNLKTEPKKYGGAVRGRNFIFSFSGFTEEQDEAAMLALAVKLEEMDLEQARRIAEISGNQYFSRLWGWTQ
;
A
#
# COMPACT_ATOMS: atom_id res chain seq x y z
N MET A 1 9.65 16.99 3.26
CA MET A 1 9.98 15.77 4.04
C MET A 1 11.48 15.56 4.05
N GLY A 2 12.07 15.27 5.19
CA GLY A 2 13.49 14.99 5.28
C GLY A 2 13.85 13.56 4.90
N CYS A 3 15.11 13.34 4.50
CA CYS A 3 15.60 11.98 4.16
C CYS A 3 15.40 10.98 5.29
N GLY A 4 15.48 11.41 6.55
CA GLY A 4 15.26 10.53 7.71
C GLY A 4 13.89 9.89 7.72
N LYS A 5 12.85 10.63 7.33
CA LYS A 5 11.47 10.11 7.28
C LYS A 5 11.34 9.06 6.17
N LEU A 6 11.95 9.27 5.01
CA LEU A 6 11.94 8.30 3.92
C LEU A 6 12.64 7.02 4.31
N LEU A 7 13.78 7.10 5.00
CA LEU A 7 14.48 5.92 5.50
C LEU A 7 13.65 5.17 6.54
N GLU A 8 12.94 5.88 7.41
CA GLU A 8 12.03 5.27 8.38
C GLU A 8 10.92 4.48 7.68
N VAL A 9 10.33 5.05 6.63
CA VAL A 9 9.33 4.36 5.81
C VAL A 9 9.89 3.04 5.27
N LEU A 10 11.07 3.07 4.66
CA LEU A 10 11.68 1.87 4.10
C LEU A 10 12.01 0.82 5.17
N ARG A 11 12.57 1.24 6.30
CA ARG A 11 12.89 0.33 7.41
C ARG A 11 11.65 -0.33 7.99
N THR A 12 10.55 0.41 8.08
CA THR A 12 9.29 -0.10 8.63
C THR A 12 8.59 -1.02 7.63
N ALA A 13 8.61 -0.66 6.34
CA ALA A 13 7.99 -1.46 5.28
C ALA A 13 8.67 -2.80 5.06
N GLY A 14 10.00 -2.84 5.15
CA GLY A 14 10.78 -4.05 4.84
C GLY A 14 10.29 -5.31 5.53
N PRO A 15 10.23 -5.37 6.86
CA PRO A 15 9.76 -6.55 7.58
C PRO A 15 8.33 -6.95 7.25
N ILE A 16 7.43 -5.98 7.06
CA ILE A 16 6.03 -6.23 6.73
C ILE A 16 5.93 -6.93 5.36
N ILE A 17 6.60 -6.38 4.37
CA ILE A 17 6.55 -6.92 3.01
C ILE A 17 7.27 -8.26 2.94
N THR A 18 8.40 -8.41 3.63
CA THR A 18 9.14 -9.68 3.69
C THR A 18 8.28 -10.80 4.26
N TYR A 19 7.47 -10.53 5.27
CA TYR A 19 6.55 -11.53 5.80
C TYR A 19 5.63 -12.08 4.70
N ILE A 20 5.06 -11.20 3.88
CA ILE A 20 4.16 -11.62 2.79
C ILE A 20 4.94 -12.37 1.70
N LEU A 21 6.13 -11.89 1.34
CA LEU A 21 7.01 -12.56 0.37
C LEU A 21 7.34 -13.97 0.81
N ASP A 22 7.66 -14.17 2.09
CA ASP A 22 8.01 -15.48 2.63
C ASP A 22 6.81 -16.45 2.58
N GLU A 23 5.61 -15.96 2.83
CA GLU A 23 4.40 -16.76 2.69
C GLU A 23 4.17 -17.20 1.25
N LYS A 24 4.41 -16.32 0.28
CA LYS A 24 4.22 -16.59 -1.15
C LYS A 24 5.40 -17.38 -1.73
N ASN A 25 6.52 -17.42 -1.03
CA ASN A 25 7.77 -18.07 -1.44
C ASN A 25 8.32 -17.56 -2.77
N GLN A 26 7.91 -16.41 -3.24
CA GLN A 26 8.44 -15.78 -4.46
C GLN A 26 7.82 -14.40 -4.67
N GLY A 27 8.36 -13.70 -5.66
CA GLY A 27 7.77 -12.47 -6.16
C GLY A 27 8.34 -11.23 -5.51
N GLY A 28 7.63 -10.17 -5.70
CA GLY A 28 8.01 -8.87 -5.20
C GLY A 28 6.91 -7.86 -5.47
N GLY A 29 7.19 -6.62 -5.20
CA GLY A 29 6.25 -5.54 -5.47
C GLY A 29 6.90 -4.18 -5.36
N ILE A 30 6.12 -3.16 -5.58
CA ILE A 30 6.56 -1.77 -5.59
C ILE A 30 5.75 -0.96 -4.58
N LEU A 31 6.48 -0.32 -3.67
CA LEU A 31 5.95 0.66 -2.74
C LEU A 31 6.00 2.04 -3.39
N CYS A 32 4.88 2.76 -3.31
CA CYS A 32 4.79 4.16 -3.71
C CYS A 32 4.29 4.97 -2.52
N VAL A 33 5.07 5.96 -2.11
CA VAL A 33 4.65 6.97 -1.15
C VAL A 33 4.34 8.24 -1.93
N ALA A 34 3.18 8.82 -1.68
CA ALA A 34 2.69 9.95 -2.48
C ALA A 34 2.11 11.05 -1.60
N GLY A 35 2.01 12.26 -2.17
CA GLY A 35 1.33 13.38 -1.54
C GLY A 35 -0.16 13.10 -1.37
N PRO A 36 -0.75 13.43 -0.21
CA PRO A 36 -2.15 13.05 0.08
C PRO A 36 -3.17 13.84 -0.72
N LYS A 37 -2.81 15.02 -1.22
CA LYS A 37 -3.71 15.87 -2.00
C LYS A 37 -3.53 15.72 -3.50
N THR A 38 -2.30 15.47 -3.94
CA THR A 38 -1.95 15.44 -5.37
C THR A 38 -1.80 14.02 -5.91
N GLY A 39 -1.42 13.07 -5.05
CA GLY A 39 -1.04 11.73 -5.48
C GLY A 39 0.33 11.68 -6.15
N LEU A 40 1.07 12.81 -6.16
CA LEU A 40 2.41 12.84 -6.77
C LEU A 40 3.38 11.98 -5.99
N THR A 41 4.12 11.15 -6.70
CA THR A 41 5.08 10.23 -6.12
C THR A 41 6.23 10.96 -5.43
N ILE A 42 6.48 10.61 -4.18
CA ILE A 42 7.61 11.09 -3.38
C ILE A 42 8.70 10.04 -3.33
N LEU A 43 8.31 8.76 -3.23
CA LEU A 43 9.22 7.64 -3.12
C LEU A 43 8.66 6.44 -3.86
N LEU A 44 9.50 5.79 -4.65
CA LEU A 44 9.25 4.46 -5.23
C LEU A 44 10.35 3.52 -4.76
N SER A 45 9.97 2.33 -4.31
CA SER A 45 10.94 1.32 -3.89
C SER A 45 10.49 -0.08 -4.31
N ILE A 46 11.42 -0.86 -4.80
CA ILE A 46 11.20 -2.26 -5.18
C ILE A 46 11.52 -3.14 -3.97
N PHE A 47 10.64 -4.09 -3.69
CA PHE A 47 10.87 -5.13 -2.69
C PHE A 47 10.81 -6.50 -3.36
N GLY A 48 11.76 -7.36 -3.05
CA GLY A 48 11.84 -8.68 -3.66
C GLY A 48 12.43 -8.66 -5.07
N CYS A 49 12.02 -9.63 -5.88
CA CYS A 49 12.52 -9.80 -7.25
C CYS A 49 11.38 -9.67 -8.24
N LEU A 50 11.52 -8.78 -9.22
CA LEU A 50 10.55 -8.55 -10.27
C LEU A 50 11.21 -8.70 -11.63
N ASN A 51 10.52 -9.36 -12.59
CA ASN A 51 10.94 -9.31 -13.99
C ASN A 51 10.61 -7.94 -14.59
N ALA A 52 11.12 -7.65 -15.79
CA ALA A 52 10.96 -6.33 -16.42
C ALA A 52 9.47 -5.98 -16.66
N THR A 53 8.66 -6.97 -17.06
CA THR A 53 7.23 -6.76 -17.32
C THR A 53 6.48 -6.41 -16.05
N ASP A 54 6.66 -7.18 -14.98
CA ASP A 54 6.01 -6.95 -13.69
C ASP A 54 6.47 -5.63 -13.06
N HIS A 55 7.76 -5.30 -13.19
CA HIS A 55 8.29 -4.02 -12.70
C HIS A 55 7.52 -2.83 -13.28
N GLY A 56 7.37 -2.79 -14.60
CA GLY A 56 6.66 -1.71 -15.29
C GLY A 56 5.19 -1.66 -14.90
N GLU A 57 4.54 -2.82 -14.90
CA GLU A 57 3.11 -2.94 -14.59
C GLU A 57 2.81 -2.55 -13.14
N TYR A 58 3.57 -3.09 -12.18
CA TYR A 58 3.34 -2.81 -10.77
C TYR A 58 3.64 -1.36 -10.40
N MET A 59 4.62 -0.75 -11.05
CA MET A 59 4.90 0.68 -10.87
C MET A 59 3.70 1.52 -11.30
N LEU A 60 3.13 1.23 -12.46
CA LEU A 60 1.95 1.94 -12.95
C LEU A 60 0.75 1.75 -12.03
N PHE A 61 0.50 0.53 -11.57
CA PHE A 61 -0.62 0.26 -10.67
C PHE A 61 -0.43 0.94 -9.30
N ALA A 62 0.77 0.91 -8.75
CA ALA A 62 1.03 1.57 -7.46
C ALA A 62 0.78 3.07 -7.55
N GLN A 63 1.23 3.70 -8.62
CA GLN A 63 1.04 5.14 -8.84
C GLN A 63 -0.43 5.48 -9.16
N GLU A 64 -1.12 4.67 -9.97
CA GLU A 64 -2.53 4.85 -10.29
C GLU A 64 -3.40 4.81 -9.03
N LYS A 65 -3.19 3.82 -8.18
CA LYS A 65 -3.91 3.70 -6.91
C LYS A 65 -3.75 4.96 -6.04
N ALA A 66 -2.53 5.47 -5.96
CA ALA A 66 -2.23 6.66 -5.16
C ALA A 66 -2.91 7.91 -5.73
N VAL A 67 -2.84 8.12 -7.05
CA VAL A 67 -3.48 9.27 -7.70
C VAL A 67 -5.00 9.20 -7.57
N ARG A 68 -5.57 8.02 -7.80
CA ARG A 68 -7.01 7.81 -7.70
C ARG A 68 -7.51 8.09 -6.28
N LEU A 69 -6.77 7.61 -5.27
CA LEU A 69 -7.12 7.88 -3.88
C LEU A 69 -7.02 9.36 -3.54
N ALA A 70 -5.97 10.03 -4.01
CA ALA A 70 -5.80 11.47 -3.79
C ALA A 70 -6.98 12.28 -4.35
N ARG A 71 -7.50 11.88 -5.51
CA ARG A 71 -8.64 12.53 -6.16
C ARG A 71 -9.96 12.28 -5.46
N ASN A 72 -10.10 11.17 -4.74
CA ASN A 72 -11.30 10.81 -4.00
C ASN A 72 -11.10 11.18 -2.53
N ILE A 73 -11.20 12.48 -2.24
CA ILE A 73 -10.75 13.07 -0.97
C ILE A 73 -11.48 12.56 0.28
N THR A 74 -12.65 11.96 0.12
CA THR A 74 -13.40 11.36 1.23
C THR A 74 -13.07 9.89 1.46
N ASP A 75 -12.30 9.27 0.58
CA ASP A 75 -11.93 7.86 0.68
C ASP A 75 -10.67 7.66 1.50
N PHE A 76 -10.59 6.56 2.21
CA PHE A 76 -9.42 6.15 3.00
C PHE A 76 -8.61 5.05 2.33
N SER A 77 -9.20 4.33 1.38
CA SER A 77 -8.57 3.22 0.65
C SER A 77 -8.96 3.24 -0.82
N SER A 78 -8.03 2.94 -1.69
CA SER A 78 -8.29 2.81 -3.12
C SER A 78 -9.21 1.61 -3.43
N PHE A 79 -9.43 0.71 -2.47
CA PHE A 79 -10.41 -0.35 -2.60
C PHE A 79 -11.83 0.20 -2.80
N GLN A 80 -12.14 1.36 -2.23
CA GLN A 80 -13.47 1.98 -2.31
C GLN A 80 -13.85 2.37 -3.74
N THR A 81 -12.89 2.57 -4.61
CA THR A 81 -13.11 2.90 -6.04
C THR A 81 -12.55 1.83 -6.98
N ARG A 82 -12.37 0.61 -6.47
CA ARG A 82 -11.88 -0.49 -7.31
C ARG A 82 -12.85 -0.80 -8.45
N ASN A 83 -12.31 -1.17 -9.60
CA ASN A 83 -13.11 -1.60 -10.74
C ASN A 83 -12.29 -2.53 -11.63
N LEU A 84 -12.62 -3.81 -11.60
CA LEU A 84 -11.91 -4.82 -12.38
C LEU A 84 -12.44 -4.96 -13.81
N LYS A 85 -13.44 -4.16 -14.18
CA LYS A 85 -14.04 -4.17 -15.54
C LYS A 85 -13.41 -3.12 -16.45
N THR A 86 -12.64 -2.17 -15.92
CA THR A 86 -11.96 -1.14 -16.73
C THR A 86 -10.66 -1.68 -17.32
N GLU A 87 -10.17 -1.01 -18.38
CA GLU A 87 -8.83 -1.22 -18.91
C GLU A 87 -8.05 0.10 -18.89
N PRO A 88 -6.97 0.19 -18.10
CA PRO A 88 -6.51 -0.82 -17.16
C PRO A 88 -7.44 -0.99 -15.95
N LYS A 89 -7.35 -2.15 -15.30
CA LYS A 89 -8.12 -2.44 -14.08
C LYS A 89 -7.72 -1.51 -12.95
N LYS A 90 -8.69 -1.17 -12.09
CA LYS A 90 -8.48 -0.33 -10.91
C LYS A 90 -8.52 -1.19 -9.65
N TYR A 91 -7.38 -1.29 -8.97
CA TYR A 91 -7.23 -2.17 -7.81
C TYR A 91 -7.23 -1.39 -6.49
N GLY A 92 -7.53 -2.12 -5.40
CA GLY A 92 -7.21 -1.68 -4.05
C GLY A 92 -5.73 -1.85 -3.75
N GLY A 93 -5.28 -1.32 -2.61
CA GLY A 93 -3.89 -1.43 -2.16
C GLY A 93 -3.21 -0.10 -1.84
N ALA A 94 -3.93 1.01 -1.89
CA ALA A 94 -3.44 2.31 -1.41
C ALA A 94 -4.30 2.76 -0.23
N VAL A 95 -3.67 3.35 0.77
CA VAL A 95 -4.36 3.88 1.96
C VAL A 95 -3.91 5.30 2.25
N ARG A 96 -4.81 6.09 2.83
CA ARG A 96 -4.57 7.48 3.19
C ARG A 96 -4.13 7.59 4.64
N GLY A 97 -2.90 8.03 4.86
CA GLY A 97 -2.41 8.43 6.16
C GLY A 97 -2.62 9.93 6.40
N ARG A 98 -2.09 10.42 7.52
CA ARG A 98 -2.20 11.84 7.88
C ARG A 98 -1.45 12.76 6.92
N ASN A 99 -0.23 12.36 6.54
CA ASN A 99 0.67 13.18 5.74
C ASN A 99 1.00 12.59 4.37
N PHE A 100 0.67 11.32 4.16
CA PHE A 100 1.02 10.60 2.93
C PHE A 100 -0.06 9.60 2.54
N ILE A 101 -0.07 9.28 1.25
CA ILE A 101 -0.72 8.08 0.74
C ILE A 101 0.36 7.02 0.60
N PHE A 102 0.08 5.81 1.09
CA PHE A 102 0.93 4.64 0.96
C PHE A 102 0.26 3.67 0.00
N SER A 103 0.95 3.28 -1.06
CA SER A 103 0.42 2.40 -2.09
C SER A 103 1.40 1.27 -2.36
N PHE A 104 0.87 0.08 -2.58
CA PHE A 104 1.68 -1.08 -2.93
C PHE A 104 1.01 -1.86 -4.06
N SER A 105 1.82 -2.41 -4.95
CA SER A 105 1.36 -3.30 -6.01
C SER A 105 2.34 -4.46 -6.17
N GLY A 106 1.82 -5.68 -6.15
CA GLY A 106 2.64 -6.89 -6.31
C GLY A 106 2.02 -8.13 -5.72
N PHE A 107 1.10 -8.00 -4.79
CA PHE A 107 0.39 -9.10 -4.15
C PHE A 107 -1.10 -9.07 -4.55
N THR A 108 -1.95 -9.75 -3.80
CA THR A 108 -3.39 -9.56 -3.96
C THR A 108 -3.79 -8.17 -3.45
N GLU A 109 -4.94 -7.65 -3.91
CA GLU A 109 -5.45 -6.36 -3.42
C GLU A 109 -5.55 -6.34 -1.89
N GLU A 110 -6.00 -7.44 -1.32
CA GLU A 110 -6.17 -7.59 0.12
C GLU A 110 -4.82 -7.54 0.85
N GLN A 111 -3.82 -8.23 0.33
CA GLN A 111 -2.47 -8.21 0.89
C GLN A 111 -1.79 -6.86 0.71
N ASP A 112 -1.93 -6.24 -0.46
CA ASP A 112 -1.40 -4.90 -0.73
C ASP A 112 -1.98 -3.88 0.26
N GLU A 113 -3.30 -3.88 0.44
CA GLU A 113 -3.96 -2.98 1.38
C GLU A 113 -3.53 -3.25 2.82
N ALA A 114 -3.51 -4.51 3.23
CA ALA A 114 -3.12 -4.89 4.59
C ALA A 114 -1.70 -4.44 4.92
N ALA A 115 -0.77 -4.60 3.98
CA ALA A 115 0.60 -4.14 4.16
C ALA A 115 0.67 -2.63 4.36
N MET A 116 -0.09 -1.87 3.58
CA MET A 116 -0.09 -0.41 3.69
C MET A 116 -0.80 0.08 4.96
N LEU A 117 -1.86 -0.60 5.40
CA LEU A 117 -2.48 -0.30 6.69
C LEU A 117 -1.50 -0.54 7.85
N ALA A 118 -0.81 -1.68 7.85
CA ALA A 118 0.18 -1.99 8.88
C ALA A 118 1.33 -0.97 8.88
N LEU A 119 1.81 -0.59 7.71
CA LEU A 119 2.85 0.42 7.55
C LEU A 119 2.40 1.76 8.12
N ALA A 120 1.20 2.22 7.76
CA ALA A 120 0.67 3.50 8.21
C ALA A 120 0.52 3.54 9.73
N VAL A 121 0.05 2.46 10.36
CA VAL A 121 -0.07 2.39 11.83
C VAL A 121 1.31 2.42 12.49
N LYS A 122 2.26 1.65 11.98
CA LYS A 122 3.63 1.63 12.53
C LYS A 122 4.34 2.98 12.41
N LEU A 123 4.02 3.76 11.39
CA LEU A 123 4.58 5.10 11.18
C LEU A 123 3.79 6.20 11.91
N GLU A 124 2.76 5.83 12.67
CA GLU A 124 1.87 6.79 13.35
C GLU A 124 1.15 7.73 12.39
N GLU A 125 0.99 7.30 11.14
CA GLU A 125 0.21 8.01 10.13
C GLU A 125 -1.29 7.69 10.21
N MET A 126 -1.63 6.70 11.03
CA MET A 126 -2.98 6.21 11.23
C MET A 126 -3.03 5.50 12.57
N ASP A 127 -4.13 5.60 13.31
CA ASP A 127 -4.28 4.76 14.49
C ASP A 127 -4.82 3.37 14.12
N LEU A 128 -4.63 2.41 15.02
CA LEU A 128 -5.00 1.02 14.77
C LEU A 128 -6.50 0.83 14.58
N GLU A 129 -7.31 1.58 15.32
CA GLU A 129 -8.76 1.50 15.21
C GLU A 129 -9.23 1.95 13.82
N GLN A 130 -8.65 3.02 13.31
CA GLN A 130 -8.94 3.49 11.96
C GLN A 130 -8.54 2.46 10.90
N ALA A 131 -7.37 1.83 11.05
CA ALA A 131 -6.93 0.78 10.14
C ALA A 131 -7.90 -0.41 10.14
N ARG A 132 -8.39 -0.80 11.31
CA ARG A 132 -9.38 -1.87 11.42
C ARG A 132 -10.69 -1.53 10.75
N ARG A 133 -11.15 -0.28 10.87
CA ARG A 133 -12.37 0.18 10.18
C ARG A 133 -12.20 0.15 8.66
N ILE A 134 -11.05 0.57 8.17
CA ILE A 134 -10.76 0.53 6.72
C ILE A 134 -10.75 -0.92 6.23
N ALA A 135 -10.09 -1.82 6.96
CA ALA A 135 -10.06 -3.23 6.62
C ALA A 135 -11.48 -3.82 6.60
N GLU A 136 -12.33 -3.43 7.54
CA GLU A 136 -13.73 -3.86 7.59
C GLU A 136 -14.52 -3.38 6.38
N ILE A 137 -14.37 -2.12 5.99
CA ILE A 137 -15.02 -1.54 4.80
C ILE A 137 -14.62 -2.31 3.54
N SER A 138 -13.34 -2.68 3.43
CA SER A 138 -12.82 -3.43 2.28
C SER A 138 -13.09 -4.93 2.37
N GLY A 139 -13.57 -5.44 3.51
CA GLY A 139 -13.68 -6.87 3.74
C GLY A 139 -12.32 -7.57 3.86
N ASN A 140 -11.31 -6.84 4.33
CA ASN A 140 -9.92 -7.32 4.38
C ASN A 140 -9.67 -8.15 5.62
N GLN A 141 -9.72 -9.47 5.48
CA GLN A 141 -9.47 -10.41 6.57
C GLN A 141 -7.98 -10.67 6.80
N TYR A 142 -7.15 -10.38 5.81
CA TYR A 142 -5.70 -10.58 5.91
C TYR A 142 -5.05 -9.61 6.88
N PHE A 143 -5.59 -8.41 7.03
CA PHE A 143 -5.00 -7.37 7.88
C PHE A 143 -4.80 -7.83 9.33
N SER A 144 -5.81 -8.44 9.94
CA SER A 144 -5.71 -8.90 11.33
C SER A 144 -4.59 -9.91 11.53
N ARG A 145 -4.43 -10.83 10.59
CA ARG A 145 -3.36 -11.83 10.62
C ARG A 145 -1.99 -11.18 10.49
N LEU A 146 -1.84 -10.29 9.51
CA LEU A 146 -0.58 -9.57 9.31
C LEU A 146 -0.23 -8.71 10.53
N TRP A 147 -1.19 -7.98 11.05
CA TRP A 147 -0.99 -7.12 12.20
C TRP A 147 -0.58 -7.93 13.44
N GLY A 148 -1.23 -9.07 13.67
CA GLY A 148 -0.89 -9.97 14.78
C GLY A 148 0.57 -10.41 14.72
N TRP A 149 1.09 -10.70 13.53
CA TRP A 149 2.49 -11.04 13.36
C TRP A 149 3.43 -9.87 13.68
N THR A 150 3.04 -8.63 13.38
CA THR A 150 3.89 -7.45 13.58
C THR A 150 4.02 -7.01 15.05
N GLN A 151 3.24 -7.59 15.96
CA GLN A 151 3.31 -7.31 17.40
C GLN A 151 4.47 -8.10 18.11
#